data_a5f9f9c9cd738cb88209e999e0de2b02
#
_entry.id   a5f9f9c9cd738cb88209e999e0de2b02
#
_cell.length_a   1.000
_cell.length_b   1.000
_cell.length_c   1.000
_cell.angle_alpha   90.00
_cell.angle_beta   90.00
_cell.angle_gamma   90.00
#
_symmetry.space_group_name_H-M   'P 1'
#
loop_
_entity.id
_entity.type
_entity.pdbx_description
1 polymer ?
#
loop_
_entity_poly.entity_id
_entity_poly.type
_entity_poly.pdbx_seq_one_letter_code
_entity_poly.pdbx_strand_id
1 'polypeptide(L)'
;GCYAPVIVETAQKYLDEQGNGEVAQNLTGCSLKTLLWEVANGNPVITWVTINLTSRVEERYYWTTPKGEDAVFLINEHCVLLCGYDLNANTVTVCDPLEGKIQYDMDKFENRYQLVYQQAVVLRKPESLTGTETETETTEMFVQ
;
A
#
# COMPACT_ATOMS: atom_id res chain seq x y z
N GLY A 1 -6.75 5.85 -14.80
CA GLY A 1 -6.05 5.46 -13.59
C GLY A 1 -4.60 5.12 -13.87
N CYS A 2 -3.83 4.96 -12.84
CA CYS A 2 -2.47 4.45 -12.94
C CYS A 2 -2.18 3.53 -11.76
N TYR A 3 -1.28 2.58 -11.97
CA TYR A 3 -0.92 1.58 -10.98
C TYR A 3 0.41 1.89 -10.28
N ALA A 4 0.70 1.18 -9.21
CA ALA A 4 1.82 1.42 -8.32
C ALA A 4 3.17 1.71 -9.01
N PRO A 5 3.61 1.00 -10.06
CA PRO A 5 4.89 1.27 -10.70
C PRO A 5 5.04 2.70 -11.22
N VAL A 6 3.97 3.26 -11.81
CA VAL A 6 3.98 4.64 -12.34
C VAL A 6 4.08 5.66 -11.19
N ILE A 7 3.38 5.39 -10.09
CA ILE A 7 3.42 6.25 -8.90
C ILE A 7 4.82 6.23 -8.27
N VAL A 8 5.44 5.05 -8.13
CA VAL A 8 6.81 4.94 -7.59
C VAL A 8 7.80 5.74 -8.43
N GLU A 9 7.80 5.56 -9.76
CA GLU A 9 8.71 6.26 -10.66
C GLU A 9 8.55 7.79 -10.56
N THR A 10 7.30 8.25 -10.60
CA THR A 10 7.00 9.68 -10.53
C THR A 10 7.36 10.27 -9.17
N ALA A 11 7.03 9.56 -8.07
CA ALA A 11 7.34 10.00 -6.73
C ALA A 11 8.85 10.04 -6.50
N GLN A 12 9.59 9.00 -6.91
CA GLN A 12 11.05 8.97 -6.74
C GLN A 12 11.71 10.15 -7.46
N LYS A 13 11.31 10.42 -8.70
CA LYS A 13 11.84 11.56 -9.45
C LYS A 13 11.62 12.87 -8.71
N TYR A 14 10.44 13.09 -8.16
CA TYR A 14 10.14 14.27 -7.36
C TYR A 14 11.01 14.34 -6.09
N LEU A 15 11.15 13.21 -5.37
CA LEU A 15 11.95 13.14 -4.14
C LEU A 15 13.43 13.40 -4.41
N ASP A 16 13.98 12.91 -5.52
CA ASP A 16 15.35 13.15 -5.94
C ASP A 16 15.59 14.65 -6.21
N GLU A 17 14.62 15.33 -6.81
CA GLU A 17 14.66 16.78 -7.04
C GLU A 17 14.63 17.59 -5.72
N GLN A 18 13.98 17.06 -4.67
CA GLN A 18 13.96 17.69 -3.34
C GLN A 18 15.28 17.49 -2.57
N GLY A 19 16.05 16.45 -2.89
CA GLY A 19 17.37 16.20 -2.31
C GLY A 19 17.37 15.79 -0.83
N ASN A 20 16.23 15.34 -0.29
CA ASN A 20 16.06 14.97 1.13
C ASN A 20 16.51 13.54 1.46
N GLY A 21 16.90 12.75 0.44
CA GLY A 21 17.25 11.35 0.59
C GLY A 21 16.04 10.43 0.88
N GLU A 22 14.84 10.94 0.72
CA GLU A 22 13.61 10.14 0.81
C GLU A 22 13.50 9.17 -0.36
N VAL A 23 12.85 8.02 -0.15
CA VAL A 23 12.70 6.99 -1.17
C VAL A 23 11.24 6.58 -1.34
N ALA A 24 10.84 6.35 -2.59
CA ALA A 24 9.58 5.74 -2.96
C ALA A 24 9.77 4.23 -3.17
N GLN A 25 8.98 3.41 -2.49
CA GLN A 25 9.07 1.96 -2.61
C GLN A 25 7.73 1.35 -3.00
N ASN A 26 7.78 0.41 -3.94
CA ASN A 26 6.64 -0.42 -4.33
C ASN A 26 6.46 -1.55 -3.33
N LEU A 27 5.30 -1.58 -2.66
CA LEU A 27 4.89 -2.61 -1.72
C LEU A 27 3.78 -3.51 -2.30
N THR A 28 3.60 -3.51 -3.61
CA THR A 28 2.58 -4.36 -4.26
C THR A 28 2.78 -5.83 -3.90
N GLY A 29 1.69 -6.48 -3.47
CA GLY A 29 1.70 -7.86 -3.00
C GLY A 29 1.94 -8.02 -1.49
N CYS A 30 2.29 -6.95 -0.78
CA CYS A 30 2.43 -7.01 0.68
C CYS A 30 1.07 -7.18 1.37
N SER A 31 1.08 -7.80 2.57
CA SER A 31 -0.12 -7.92 3.40
C SER A 31 -0.56 -6.56 3.95
N LEU A 32 -1.84 -6.44 4.32
CA LEU A 32 -2.31 -5.24 5.03
C LEU A 32 -1.50 -4.99 6.31
N LYS A 33 -1.13 -6.04 7.04
CA LYS A 33 -0.28 -5.94 8.25
C LYS A 33 1.02 -5.19 7.97
N THR A 34 1.67 -5.46 6.84
CA THR A 34 2.89 -4.74 6.41
C THR A 34 2.60 -3.25 6.19
N LEU A 35 1.46 -2.92 5.56
CA LEU A 35 1.07 -1.53 5.34
C LEU A 35 0.76 -0.81 6.66
N LEU A 36 0.10 -1.48 7.62
CA LEU A 36 -0.16 -0.93 8.94
C LEU A 36 1.14 -0.69 9.73
N TRP A 37 2.14 -1.54 9.54
CA TRP A 37 3.47 -1.33 10.14
C TRP A 37 4.13 -0.05 9.58
N GLU A 38 4.04 0.22 8.30
CA GLU A 38 4.52 1.48 7.71
C GLU A 38 3.81 2.68 8.33
N VAL A 39 2.48 2.63 8.43
CA VAL A 39 1.69 3.69 9.08
C VAL A 39 2.09 3.90 10.54
N ALA A 40 2.36 2.83 11.29
CA ALA A 40 2.85 2.90 12.67
C ALA A 40 4.21 3.59 12.79
N ASN A 41 5.05 3.49 11.76
CA ASN A 41 6.35 4.16 11.68
C ASN A 41 6.27 5.59 11.08
N GLY A 42 5.06 6.12 10.90
CA GLY A 42 4.85 7.48 10.40
C GLY A 42 4.91 7.61 8.89
N ASN A 43 4.86 6.51 8.15
CA ASN A 43 4.86 6.47 6.69
C ASN A 43 3.46 6.13 6.17
N PRO A 44 2.62 7.10 5.79
CA PRO A 44 1.36 6.82 5.14
C PRO A 44 1.57 6.06 3.83
N VAL A 45 0.64 5.16 3.49
CA VAL A 45 0.76 4.28 2.33
C VAL A 45 -0.29 4.62 1.29
N ILE A 46 0.15 4.93 0.07
CA ILE A 46 -0.72 5.05 -1.09
C ILE A 46 -1.14 3.63 -1.47
N THR A 47 -2.45 3.36 -1.53
CA THR A 47 -2.97 2.02 -1.82
C THR A 47 -4.23 2.08 -2.68
N TRP A 48 -4.57 0.97 -3.31
CA TRP A 48 -5.75 0.86 -4.17
C TRP A 48 -6.77 -0.09 -3.57
N VAL A 49 -8.00 0.31 -3.65
CA VAL A 49 -9.19 -0.46 -3.27
C VAL A 49 -10.25 -0.30 -4.38
N THR A 50 -11.36 -1.01 -4.31
CA THR A 50 -12.49 -0.72 -5.17
C THR A 50 -13.21 0.56 -4.71
N ILE A 51 -13.64 1.41 -5.64
CA ILE A 51 -14.38 2.63 -5.31
C ILE A 51 -15.60 2.31 -4.43
N ASN A 52 -15.85 3.12 -3.42
CA ASN A 52 -16.89 2.91 -2.40
C ASN A 52 -16.81 1.54 -1.71
N LEU A 53 -15.65 0.89 -1.74
CA LEU A 53 -15.43 -0.47 -1.24
C LEU A 53 -16.45 -1.48 -1.77
N THR A 54 -16.79 -1.39 -3.05
CA THR A 54 -17.68 -2.37 -3.71
C THR A 54 -17.06 -3.76 -3.68
N SER A 55 -17.90 -4.80 -3.62
CA SER A 55 -17.45 -6.19 -3.45
C SER A 55 -17.00 -6.86 -4.74
N ARG A 56 -17.07 -6.16 -5.87
CA ARG A 56 -16.70 -6.68 -7.18
C ARG A 56 -15.77 -5.72 -7.89
N VAL A 57 -14.81 -6.27 -8.62
CA VAL A 57 -14.04 -5.53 -9.61
C VAL A 57 -14.81 -5.43 -10.93
N GLU A 58 -14.60 -4.34 -11.65
CA GLU A 58 -15.17 -4.13 -12.96
C GLU A 58 -14.04 -4.09 -13.99
N GLU A 59 -13.88 -5.18 -14.72
CA GLU A 59 -12.89 -5.34 -15.77
C GLU A 59 -13.42 -4.72 -17.09
N ARG A 60 -12.58 -3.94 -17.77
CA ARG A 60 -13.04 -3.32 -19.01
C ARG A 60 -12.04 -3.40 -20.15
N TYR A 61 -10.78 -3.12 -19.90
CA TYR A 61 -9.78 -3.06 -20.95
C TYR A 61 -8.82 -4.22 -20.82
N TYR A 62 -8.69 -4.97 -21.89
CA TYR A 62 -7.84 -6.15 -21.98
C TYR A 62 -6.77 -5.91 -23.04
N TRP A 63 -5.53 -6.25 -22.73
CA TRP A 63 -4.44 -6.22 -23.70
C TRP A 63 -3.38 -7.25 -23.35
N THR A 64 -2.52 -7.54 -24.32
CA THR A 64 -1.34 -8.36 -24.08
C THR A 64 -0.13 -7.44 -23.97
N THR A 65 0.67 -7.61 -22.93
CA THR A 65 1.89 -6.82 -22.71
C THR A 65 2.93 -7.15 -23.79
N PRO A 66 3.96 -6.29 -23.99
CA PRO A 66 5.08 -6.62 -24.89
C PRO A 66 5.80 -7.94 -24.53
N LYS A 67 5.65 -8.43 -23.31
CA LYS A 67 6.20 -9.72 -22.86
C LYS A 67 5.28 -10.90 -23.13
N GLY A 68 4.10 -10.69 -23.72
CA GLY A 68 3.12 -11.73 -24.02
C GLY A 68 2.21 -12.11 -22.84
N GLU A 69 2.18 -11.33 -21.79
CA GLU A 69 1.31 -11.55 -20.62
C GLU A 69 -0.04 -10.84 -20.84
N ASP A 70 -1.13 -11.52 -20.50
CA ASP A 70 -2.45 -10.89 -20.53
C ASP A 70 -2.60 -9.92 -19.35
N ALA A 71 -3.12 -8.75 -19.64
CA ALA A 71 -3.35 -7.69 -18.66
C ALA A 71 -4.78 -7.14 -18.78
N VAL A 72 -5.34 -6.74 -17.66
CA VAL A 72 -6.67 -6.15 -17.57
C VAL A 72 -6.63 -4.89 -16.71
N PHE A 73 -7.36 -3.87 -17.15
CA PHE A 73 -7.58 -2.66 -16.37
C PHE A 73 -8.94 -2.70 -15.67
N LEU A 74 -8.92 -2.46 -14.36
CA LEU A 74 -10.10 -2.40 -13.51
C LEU A 74 -10.60 -0.94 -13.46
N ILE A 75 -11.79 -0.69 -13.99
CA ILE A 75 -12.31 0.69 -14.10
C ILE A 75 -12.84 1.26 -12.77
N ASN A 76 -13.10 0.40 -11.80
CA ASN A 76 -13.54 0.81 -10.46
C ASN A 76 -12.41 0.73 -9.42
N GLU A 77 -11.14 0.68 -9.88
CA GLU A 77 -10.00 0.88 -9.00
C GLU A 77 -10.01 2.31 -8.45
N HIS A 78 -9.66 2.47 -7.19
CA HIS A 78 -9.68 3.74 -6.49
C HIS A 78 -8.46 3.86 -5.59
N CYS A 79 -7.71 4.93 -5.80
CA CYS A 79 -6.48 5.20 -5.05
C CYS A 79 -6.80 6.03 -3.80
N VAL A 80 -6.35 5.57 -2.64
CA VAL A 80 -6.51 6.25 -1.36
C VAL A 80 -5.20 6.27 -0.59
N LEU A 81 -5.08 7.15 0.40
CA LEU A 81 -3.93 7.20 1.31
C LEU A 81 -4.31 6.57 2.66
N LEU A 82 -3.75 5.41 2.96
CA LEU A 82 -3.87 4.77 4.28
C LEU A 82 -2.99 5.52 5.27
N CYS A 83 -3.59 6.15 6.29
CA CYS A 83 -2.91 7.06 7.19
C CYS A 83 -3.14 6.79 8.68
N GLY A 84 -3.90 5.76 9.04
CA GLY A 84 -4.14 5.38 10.43
C GLY A 84 -4.90 4.06 10.56
N TYR A 85 -4.95 3.54 11.78
CA TYR A 85 -5.74 2.36 12.12
C TYR A 85 -6.04 2.32 13.62
N ASP A 86 -7.05 1.51 13.98
CA ASP A 86 -7.36 1.13 15.35
C ASP A 86 -7.64 -0.38 15.41
N LEU A 87 -6.73 -1.13 16.04
CA LEU A 87 -6.85 -2.59 16.14
C LEU A 87 -7.99 -3.03 17.07
N ASN A 88 -8.33 -2.20 18.08
CA ASN A 88 -9.42 -2.53 19.00
C ASN A 88 -10.79 -2.31 18.35
N ALA A 89 -10.90 -1.27 17.53
CA ALA A 89 -12.11 -0.98 16.77
C ALA A 89 -12.19 -1.74 15.43
N ASN A 90 -11.12 -2.45 15.05
CA ASN A 90 -10.97 -3.11 13.74
C ASN A 90 -11.20 -2.15 12.57
N THR A 91 -10.59 -0.95 12.63
CA THR A 91 -10.76 0.06 11.58
C THR A 91 -9.43 0.53 11.01
N VAL A 92 -9.47 0.96 9.75
CA VAL A 92 -8.43 1.75 9.09
C VAL A 92 -8.92 3.16 8.83
N THR A 93 -8.01 4.13 8.88
CA THR A 93 -8.29 5.51 8.50
C THR A 93 -7.60 5.81 7.18
N VAL A 94 -8.36 6.32 6.23
CA VAL A 94 -7.83 6.72 4.93
C VAL A 94 -8.15 8.19 4.64
N CYS A 95 -7.31 8.83 3.85
CA CYS A 95 -7.63 10.08 3.16
C CYS A 95 -8.04 9.72 1.74
N ASP A 96 -9.33 9.83 1.48
CA ASP A 96 -9.96 9.54 0.20
C ASP A 96 -10.11 10.83 -0.60
N PRO A 97 -9.67 10.89 -1.87
CA PRO A 97 -9.82 12.09 -2.70
C PRO A 97 -11.26 12.56 -2.90
N LEU A 98 -12.25 11.65 -2.77
CA LEU A 98 -13.67 11.95 -2.97
C LEU A 98 -14.40 12.26 -1.67
N GLU A 99 -14.07 11.53 -0.58
CA GLU A 99 -14.81 11.55 0.69
C GLU A 99 -14.05 12.26 1.83
N GLY A 100 -12.77 12.62 1.61
CA GLY A 100 -11.92 13.18 2.64
C GLY A 100 -11.40 12.11 3.63
N LYS A 101 -11.18 12.51 4.89
CA LYS A 101 -10.69 11.58 5.92
C LYS A 101 -11.85 10.73 6.46
N ILE A 102 -11.80 9.44 6.22
CA ILE A 102 -12.86 8.48 6.54
C ILE A 102 -12.29 7.21 7.19
N GLN A 103 -13.11 6.52 7.97
CA GLN A 103 -12.78 5.22 8.55
C GLN A 103 -13.57 4.12 7.86
N TYR A 104 -12.88 3.01 7.62
CA TYR A 104 -13.47 1.79 7.10
C TYR A 104 -13.21 0.61 8.04
N ASP A 105 -14.11 -0.36 8.04
CA ASP A 105 -13.87 -1.68 8.62
C ASP A 105 -12.62 -2.29 7.99
N MET A 106 -11.70 -2.80 8.83
CA MET A 106 -10.38 -3.26 8.42
C MET A 106 -10.45 -4.50 7.53
N ASP A 107 -11.32 -5.47 7.86
CA ASP A 107 -11.46 -6.71 7.10
C ASP A 107 -12.06 -6.43 5.72
N LYS A 108 -13.04 -5.52 5.68
CA LYS A 108 -13.62 -5.07 4.42
C LYS A 108 -12.58 -4.37 3.55
N PHE A 109 -11.78 -3.48 4.13
CA PHE A 109 -10.72 -2.78 3.41
C PHE A 109 -9.67 -3.76 2.86
N GLU A 110 -9.20 -4.71 3.68
CA GLU A 110 -8.23 -5.71 3.27
C GLU A 110 -8.73 -6.55 2.09
N ASN A 111 -9.99 -7.00 2.16
CA ASN A 111 -10.59 -7.75 1.06
C ASN A 111 -10.62 -6.92 -0.25
N ARG A 112 -10.94 -5.61 -0.19
CA ARG A 112 -10.97 -4.75 -1.39
C ARG A 112 -9.58 -4.43 -1.90
N TYR A 113 -8.61 -4.29 -1.03
CA TYR A 113 -7.20 -4.17 -1.36
C TYR A 113 -6.69 -5.41 -2.14
N GLN A 114 -7.06 -6.60 -1.68
CA GLN A 114 -6.74 -7.86 -2.36
C GLN A 114 -7.36 -7.95 -3.76
N LEU A 115 -8.60 -7.50 -3.92
CA LEU A 115 -9.29 -7.49 -5.21
C LEU A 115 -8.62 -6.61 -6.28
N VAL A 116 -7.86 -5.58 -5.87
CA VAL A 116 -7.18 -4.63 -6.76
C VAL A 116 -5.67 -4.87 -6.76
N TYR A 117 -5.27 -6.14 -6.83
CA TYR A 117 -3.88 -6.60 -6.99
C TYR A 117 -2.95 -6.24 -5.82
N GLN A 118 -3.47 -5.95 -4.64
CA GLN A 118 -2.68 -5.56 -3.46
C GLN A 118 -1.66 -4.46 -3.77
N GLN A 119 -2.04 -3.46 -4.54
CA GLN A 119 -1.14 -2.39 -4.94
C GLN A 119 -0.90 -1.41 -3.81
N ALA A 120 0.36 -1.11 -3.54
CA ALA A 120 0.75 -0.16 -2.51
C ALA A 120 2.08 0.51 -2.81
N VAL A 121 2.20 1.77 -2.40
CA VAL A 121 3.42 2.57 -2.49
C VAL A 121 3.63 3.31 -1.19
N VAL A 122 4.85 3.29 -0.68
CA VAL A 122 5.24 4.06 0.50
C VAL A 122 6.35 5.04 0.15
N LEU A 123 6.31 6.22 0.76
CA LEU A 123 7.41 7.19 0.74
C LEU A 123 8.04 7.18 2.12
N ARG A 124 9.33 6.84 2.20
CA ARG A 124 10.05 6.72 3.48
C ARG A 124 11.10 7.81 3.62
N LYS A 125 11.20 8.34 4.82
CA LYS A 125 12.31 9.18 5.24
C LYS A 125 13.57 8.33 5.48
N PRO A 126 14.79 8.90 5.32
CA PRO A 126 16.03 8.16 5.51
C PRO A 126 16.14 7.46 6.87
N GLU A 127 15.62 8.07 7.94
CA GLU A 127 15.67 7.55 9.30
C GLU A 127 14.82 6.29 9.51
N SER A 128 13.77 6.10 8.70
CA SER A 128 12.90 4.92 8.76
C SER A 128 13.45 3.71 7.99
N LEU A 129 14.54 3.88 7.23
CA LEU A 129 15.20 2.80 6.51
C LEU A 129 16.13 1.97 7.42
N THR A 130 16.44 2.45 8.63
CA THR A 130 17.36 1.78 9.55
C THR A 130 16.72 0.70 10.41
N GLY A 131 15.41 0.49 10.30
CA GLY A 131 14.61 -0.42 11.16
C GLY A 131 14.42 -1.85 10.64
N THR A 132 15.07 -2.27 9.55
CA THR A 132 14.80 -3.56 8.90
C THR A 132 15.83 -4.67 9.16
N GLU A 133 16.70 -4.55 10.17
CA GLU A 133 17.59 -5.66 10.51
C GLU A 133 17.66 -5.89 12.02
N THR A 134 16.77 -6.72 12.55
CA THR A 134 17.07 -7.65 13.66
C THR A 134 15.93 -8.66 13.83
N GLU A 135 15.74 -9.53 12.86
CA GLU A 135 15.27 -10.89 13.13
C GLU A 135 16.43 -11.84 12.93
N THR A 136 17.37 -11.84 13.89
CA THR A 136 18.31 -12.94 14.05
C THR A 136 18.57 -13.16 15.53
N GLU A 137 18.24 -14.39 15.97
CA GLU A 137 18.77 -15.07 17.15
C GLU A 137 18.28 -14.58 18.53
N THR A 138 17.19 -15.19 18.99
CA THR A 138 17.17 -15.68 20.38
C THR A 138 16.50 -17.04 20.43
N THR A 139 17.18 -18.05 19.85
CA THR A 139 16.98 -19.44 20.22
C THR A 139 18.28 -19.86 20.86
N GLU A 140 18.34 -19.79 22.18
CA GLU A 140 19.13 -20.61 23.08
C GLU A 140 19.18 -19.98 24.46
N MET A 141 18.41 -20.50 25.37
CA MET A 141 18.79 -20.78 26.76
C MET A 141 17.56 -21.07 27.60
N PHE A 142 17.08 -22.29 27.57
CA PHE A 142 16.47 -22.96 28.73
C PHE A 142 16.70 -24.47 28.61
N VAL A 143 17.89 -24.89 29.01
CA VAL A 143 18.17 -26.24 29.52
C VAL A 143 19.01 -26.05 30.78
N GLN A 144 18.37 -26.11 31.90
CA GLN A 144 18.77 -26.81 33.11
C GLN A 144 17.64 -26.73 34.16
#